data_2ca491092b5bda7142e1c30cd6824d99
#
_entry.id   2ca491092b5bda7142e1c30cd6824d99
#
_cell.length_a   1.000
_cell.length_b   1.000
_cell.length_c   1.000
_cell.angle_alpha   90.00
_cell.angle_beta   90.00
_cell.angle_gamma   90.00
#
_symmetry.space_group_name_H-M   'P 1'
#
loop_
_entity.id
_entity.type
_entity.pdbx_description
1 polymer ?
#
loop_
_entity_poly.entity_id
_entity_poly.type
_entity_poly.pdbx_seq_one_letter_code
_entity_poly.pdbx_strand_id
1 'polypeptide(L)'
;WLRDTALVNQDTLRMELTYMRTDSLGQLVAHTDTLEVLSKVTYAQRMKQKQKAFEQWQKQQEKKKKRDEPYETAYPPEMVTMQADISSDFAPDKNVLLHFNTPLATIDTSKVHLYTKVDTLWYRARYELKPVARRNAQGQLVRPDSLKYGTDYELLGEWKPGQEYSFETDSLAFADIYGAISKKFKQGFKVKTLDEYSTLFITLAGMEGKDCVLSLLDKSDKVVKTARAADGRAEFFYVVPDTYYLRLFVDDNHNGV
;
A
#
# COMPACT_ATOMS: atom_id res chain seq x y z
N TRP A 1 3.88 8.72 -13.10
CA TRP A 1 2.59 8.54 -13.78
C TRP A 1 2.39 9.64 -14.80
N LEU A 2 2.06 9.26 -16.03
CA LEU A 2 1.83 10.19 -17.15
C LEU A 2 0.32 10.43 -17.29
N ARG A 3 -0.10 11.71 -17.35
CA ARG A 3 -1.51 12.09 -17.58
C ARG A 3 -1.80 12.41 -19.04
N ASP A 4 -0.78 12.84 -19.77
CA ASP A 4 -0.93 13.17 -21.18
C ASP A 4 -1.12 11.89 -21.99
N THR A 5 -2.31 11.74 -22.59
CA THR A 5 -2.66 10.57 -23.40
C THR A 5 -1.81 10.46 -24.67
N ALA A 6 -1.30 11.56 -25.20
CA ALA A 6 -0.40 11.54 -26.35
C ALA A 6 0.94 10.88 -25.97
N LEU A 7 1.48 11.21 -24.80
CA LEU A 7 2.69 10.59 -24.27
C LEU A 7 2.47 9.12 -23.87
N VAL A 8 1.34 8.82 -23.22
CA VAL A 8 1.01 7.44 -22.82
C VAL A 8 0.88 6.50 -24.01
N ASN A 9 0.51 7.02 -25.18
CA ASN A 9 0.34 6.22 -26.40
C ASN A 9 1.62 6.05 -27.23
N GLN A 10 2.72 6.71 -26.85
CA GLN A 10 4.02 6.50 -27.46
C GLN A 10 4.69 5.22 -26.94
N ASP A 11 5.35 4.49 -27.82
CA ASP A 11 6.11 3.30 -27.46
C ASP A 11 7.49 3.65 -26.90
N THR A 12 8.00 4.83 -27.24
CA THR A 12 9.29 5.37 -26.75
C THR A 12 9.08 6.79 -26.26
N LEU A 13 9.49 7.02 -25.00
CA LEU A 13 9.52 8.36 -24.42
C LEU A 13 10.96 8.83 -24.35
N ARG A 14 11.25 10.02 -24.91
CA ARG A 14 12.51 10.72 -24.72
C ARG A 14 12.37 11.71 -23.57
N MET A 15 13.30 11.65 -22.65
CA MET A 15 13.37 12.57 -21.53
C MET A 15 14.80 13.13 -21.44
N GLU A 16 14.90 14.43 -21.21
CA GLU A 16 16.16 15.07 -20.88
C GLU A 16 16.27 15.18 -19.35
N LEU A 17 17.35 14.60 -18.81
CA LEU A 17 17.66 14.67 -17.39
C LEU A 17 18.88 15.56 -17.21
N THR A 18 18.69 16.73 -16.61
CA THR A 18 19.78 17.63 -16.23
C THR A 18 20.10 17.45 -14.75
N TYR A 19 21.36 17.16 -14.45
CA TYR A 19 21.85 16.98 -13.08
C TYR A 19 23.27 17.54 -12.93
N MET A 20 23.67 17.78 -11.67
CA MET A 20 25.03 18.25 -11.37
C MET A 20 25.97 17.04 -11.31
N ARG A 21 27.04 17.10 -12.09
CA ARG A 21 28.09 16.08 -12.12
C ARG A 21 29.43 16.73 -11.84
N THR A 22 30.29 16.04 -11.10
CA THR A 22 31.66 16.49 -10.88
C THR A 22 32.49 16.28 -12.15
N ASP A 23 33.14 17.34 -12.62
CA ASP A 23 34.07 17.30 -13.75
C ASP A 23 35.46 16.76 -13.35
N SER A 24 36.40 16.71 -14.30
CA SER A 24 37.76 16.26 -14.06
C SER A 24 38.60 17.15 -13.12
N LEU A 25 38.12 18.38 -12.86
CA LEU A 25 38.74 19.35 -11.96
C LEU A 25 38.09 19.36 -10.56
N GLY A 26 37.12 18.44 -10.30
CA GLY A 26 36.40 18.39 -9.05
C GLY A 26 35.28 19.43 -8.88
N GLN A 27 34.91 20.15 -9.95
CA GLN A 27 33.84 21.15 -9.92
C GLN A 27 32.50 20.53 -10.34
N LEU A 28 31.42 20.96 -9.68
CA LEU A 28 30.06 20.58 -10.05
C LEU A 28 29.60 21.37 -11.27
N VAL A 29 29.37 20.67 -12.38
CA VAL A 29 28.87 21.23 -13.64
C VAL A 29 27.54 20.58 -14.01
N ALA A 30 26.66 21.36 -14.64
CA ALA A 30 25.41 20.85 -15.16
C ALA A 30 25.67 19.89 -16.34
N HIS A 31 25.15 18.69 -16.27
CA HIS A 31 25.22 17.68 -17.31
C HIS A 31 23.81 17.26 -17.71
N THR A 32 23.57 17.13 -19.02
CA THR A 32 22.27 16.72 -19.53
C THR A 32 22.41 15.41 -20.31
N ASP A 33 21.70 14.40 -19.87
CA ASP A 33 21.58 13.12 -20.56
C ASP A 33 20.20 12.98 -21.21
N THR A 34 20.15 12.39 -22.39
CA THR A 34 18.91 11.99 -23.02
C THR A 34 18.61 10.54 -22.68
N LEU A 35 17.49 10.30 -22.00
CA LEU A 35 17.03 8.98 -21.63
C LEU A 35 15.91 8.54 -22.59
N GLU A 36 16.00 7.33 -23.12
CA GLU A 36 14.92 6.70 -23.87
C GLU A 36 14.28 5.61 -22.98
N VAL A 37 13.00 5.81 -22.67
CA VAL A 37 12.21 4.85 -21.92
C VAL A 37 11.27 4.13 -22.86
N LEU A 38 11.48 2.82 -23.02
CA LEU A 38 10.68 1.99 -23.90
C LEU A 38 9.47 1.43 -23.16
N SER A 39 8.31 1.44 -23.82
CA SER A 39 7.12 0.80 -23.29
C SER A 39 7.32 -0.73 -23.25
N LYS A 40 7.06 -1.35 -22.09
CA LYS A 40 7.11 -2.82 -21.94
C LYS A 40 6.13 -3.54 -22.88
N VAL A 41 5.00 -2.90 -23.18
CA VAL A 41 3.97 -3.40 -24.09
C VAL A 41 3.65 -2.28 -25.07
N THR A 42 3.82 -2.52 -26.37
CA THR A 42 3.59 -1.50 -27.41
C THR A 42 2.13 -1.05 -27.44
N TYR A 43 1.90 0.17 -27.95
CA TYR A 43 0.54 0.71 -28.11
C TYR A 43 -0.34 -0.23 -28.95
N ALA A 44 0.20 -0.74 -30.05
CA ALA A 44 -0.50 -1.69 -30.91
C ALA A 44 -0.91 -2.98 -30.18
N GLN A 45 -0.02 -3.51 -29.34
CA GLN A 45 -0.34 -4.70 -28.51
C GLN A 45 -1.40 -4.38 -27.45
N ARG A 46 -1.34 -3.21 -26.81
CA ARG A 46 -2.35 -2.77 -25.83
C ARG A 46 -3.73 -2.62 -26.48
N MET A 47 -3.79 -2.02 -27.66
CA MET A 47 -5.05 -1.88 -28.42
C MET A 47 -5.61 -3.23 -28.84
N LYS A 48 -4.77 -4.14 -29.32
CA LYS A 48 -5.19 -5.52 -29.64
C LYS A 48 -5.73 -6.27 -28.43
N GLN A 49 -5.11 -6.09 -27.25
CA GLN A 49 -5.60 -6.70 -26.01
C GLN A 49 -6.95 -6.11 -25.61
N LYS A 50 -7.13 -4.78 -25.68
CA LYS A 50 -8.41 -4.11 -25.40
C LYS A 50 -9.53 -4.59 -26.34
N GLN A 51 -9.23 -4.67 -27.63
CA GLN A 51 -10.20 -5.17 -28.62
C GLN A 51 -10.58 -6.62 -28.35
N LYS A 52 -9.61 -7.49 -28.07
CA LYS A 52 -9.88 -8.90 -27.72
C LYS A 52 -10.72 -9.03 -26.45
N ALA A 53 -10.46 -8.22 -25.42
CA ALA A 53 -11.24 -8.21 -24.20
C ALA A 53 -12.69 -7.76 -24.48
N PHE A 54 -12.87 -6.73 -25.30
CA PHE A 54 -14.19 -6.26 -25.71
C PHE A 54 -14.99 -7.34 -26.46
N GLU A 55 -14.37 -8.01 -27.44
CA GLU A 55 -14.99 -9.12 -28.19
C GLU A 55 -15.39 -10.29 -27.27
N GLN A 56 -14.52 -10.62 -26.31
CA GLN A 56 -14.83 -11.68 -25.34
C GLN A 56 -16.02 -11.30 -24.45
N TRP A 57 -16.05 -10.04 -23.98
CA TRP A 57 -17.18 -9.52 -23.21
C TRP A 57 -18.48 -9.55 -24.03
N GLN A 58 -18.47 -9.10 -25.28
CA GLN A 58 -19.65 -9.17 -26.17
C GLN A 58 -20.19 -10.60 -26.29
N LYS A 59 -19.28 -11.56 -26.57
CA LYS A 59 -19.67 -12.98 -26.65
C LYS A 59 -20.27 -13.53 -25.34
N GLN A 60 -19.79 -13.04 -24.20
CA GLN A 60 -20.36 -13.40 -22.90
C GLN A 60 -21.75 -12.82 -22.72
N GLN A 61 -21.96 -11.54 -23.05
CA GLN A 61 -23.26 -10.90 -22.95
C GLN A 61 -24.30 -11.54 -23.90
N GLU A 62 -23.91 -11.90 -25.11
CA GLU A 62 -24.76 -12.64 -26.05
C GLU A 62 -25.16 -14.03 -25.49
N LYS A 63 -24.22 -14.73 -24.85
CA LYS A 63 -24.55 -16.03 -24.20
C LYS A 63 -25.53 -15.86 -23.06
N LYS A 64 -25.35 -14.83 -22.20
CA LYS A 64 -26.30 -14.50 -21.12
C LYS A 64 -27.67 -14.18 -21.66
N LYS A 65 -27.75 -13.34 -22.71
CA LYS A 65 -29.02 -12.99 -23.38
C LYS A 65 -29.74 -14.24 -23.92
N LYS A 66 -29.01 -15.17 -24.53
CA LYS A 66 -29.59 -16.43 -25.05
C LYS A 66 -30.08 -17.36 -23.96
N ARG A 67 -29.59 -17.21 -22.72
CA ARG A 67 -30.00 -18.01 -21.55
C ARG A 67 -31.03 -17.32 -20.67
N ASP A 68 -31.51 -16.15 -21.11
CA ASP A 68 -32.46 -15.33 -20.34
C ASP A 68 -31.87 -14.87 -18.98
N GLU A 69 -30.54 -14.77 -18.89
CA GLU A 69 -29.81 -14.27 -17.73
C GLU A 69 -29.65 -12.74 -17.82
N PRO A 70 -29.51 -12.02 -16.70
CA PRO A 70 -29.22 -10.60 -16.73
C PRO A 70 -27.93 -10.29 -17.50
N TYR A 71 -28.01 -9.40 -18.49
CA TYR A 71 -26.87 -9.01 -19.33
C TYR A 71 -26.71 -7.48 -19.35
N GLU A 72 -25.48 -7.04 -19.63
CA GLU A 72 -25.13 -5.65 -19.75
C GLU A 72 -25.07 -5.23 -21.22
N THR A 73 -25.60 -4.03 -21.52
CA THR A 73 -25.64 -3.48 -22.88
C THR A 73 -24.44 -2.60 -23.20
N ALA A 74 -23.80 -2.03 -22.19
CA ALA A 74 -22.62 -1.17 -22.32
C ALA A 74 -21.38 -1.85 -21.77
N TYR A 75 -20.25 -1.70 -22.47
CA TYR A 75 -18.95 -2.18 -21.97
C TYR A 75 -18.59 -1.44 -20.69
N PRO A 76 -18.25 -2.15 -19.60
CA PRO A 76 -17.93 -1.50 -18.33
C PRO A 76 -16.71 -0.59 -18.50
N PRO A 77 -16.74 0.62 -17.92
CA PRO A 77 -15.59 1.50 -17.91
C PRO A 77 -14.40 0.87 -17.17
N GLU A 78 -13.20 1.38 -17.41
CA GLU A 78 -12.03 1.00 -16.62
C GLU A 78 -12.29 1.35 -15.15
N MET A 79 -11.94 0.41 -14.26
CA MET A 79 -12.22 0.55 -12.83
C MET A 79 -10.92 0.66 -12.04
N VAL A 80 -10.95 1.47 -11.01
CA VAL A 80 -9.91 1.46 -9.99
C VAL A 80 -9.97 0.14 -9.24
N THR A 81 -8.84 -0.57 -9.22
CA THR A 81 -8.70 -1.80 -8.44
C THR A 81 -8.04 -1.48 -7.11
N MET A 82 -8.67 -1.88 -6.03
CA MET A 82 -8.16 -1.76 -4.67
C MET A 82 -7.89 -3.16 -4.12
N GLN A 83 -6.73 -3.33 -3.49
CA GLN A 83 -6.39 -4.50 -2.69
C GLN A 83 -6.22 -4.05 -1.24
N ALA A 84 -6.88 -4.71 -0.32
CA ALA A 84 -6.71 -4.50 1.12
C ALA A 84 -5.85 -5.65 1.67
N ASP A 85 -4.73 -5.31 2.34
CA ASP A 85 -3.88 -6.28 3.02
C ASP A 85 -4.50 -6.65 4.37
N ILE A 86 -5.50 -7.51 4.30
CA ILE A 86 -6.23 -8.03 5.45
C ILE A 86 -5.98 -9.55 5.50
N SER A 87 -5.12 -9.95 6.43
CA SER A 87 -4.84 -11.37 6.66
C SER A 87 -5.85 -11.99 7.64
N SER A 88 -5.98 -13.33 7.61
CA SER A 88 -6.72 -14.09 8.64
C SER A 88 -6.12 -13.90 10.04
N ASP A 89 -4.83 -13.57 10.09
CA ASP A 89 -4.02 -13.40 11.30
C ASP A 89 -3.79 -11.92 11.58
N PHE A 90 -4.85 -11.11 11.56
CA PHE A 90 -4.73 -9.67 11.74
C PHE A 90 -4.34 -9.32 13.18
N ALA A 91 -3.15 -8.76 13.34
CA ALA A 91 -2.61 -8.39 14.65
C ALA A 91 -3.17 -7.04 15.13
N PRO A 92 -3.37 -6.84 16.45
CA PRO A 92 -3.93 -5.59 16.99
C PRO A 92 -3.07 -4.35 16.76
N ASP A 93 -1.77 -4.52 16.51
CA ASP A 93 -0.80 -3.43 16.27
C ASP A 93 -0.54 -3.16 14.78
N LYS A 94 -1.27 -3.81 13.88
CA LYS A 94 -1.18 -3.58 12.45
C LYS A 94 -2.29 -2.66 11.96
N ASN A 95 -1.99 -1.92 10.91
CA ASN A 95 -2.99 -1.17 10.15
C ASN A 95 -3.33 -1.92 8.87
N VAL A 96 -4.53 -1.67 8.33
CA VAL A 96 -4.91 -2.20 7.03
C VAL A 96 -4.26 -1.36 5.94
N LEU A 97 -3.42 -1.98 5.11
CA LEU A 97 -2.83 -1.34 3.95
C LEU A 97 -3.77 -1.49 2.75
N LEU A 98 -4.01 -0.39 2.06
CA LEU A 98 -4.81 -0.32 0.85
C LEU A 98 -3.90 0.02 -0.32
N HIS A 99 -3.84 -0.86 -1.32
CA HIS A 99 -3.06 -0.68 -2.53
C HIS A 99 -3.98 -0.46 -3.72
N PHE A 100 -3.76 0.62 -4.44
CA PHE A 100 -4.49 0.96 -5.66
C PHE A 100 -3.59 0.77 -6.88
N ASN A 101 -4.16 0.26 -7.97
CA ASN A 101 -3.44 0.07 -9.24
C ASN A 101 -3.00 1.38 -9.90
N THR A 102 -3.66 2.50 -9.56
CA THR A 102 -3.41 3.84 -10.09
C THR A 102 -3.49 4.89 -8.99
N PRO A 103 -2.76 6.02 -9.10
CA PRO A 103 -2.85 7.09 -8.13
C PRO A 103 -4.26 7.69 -8.05
N LEU A 104 -4.73 7.92 -6.83
CA LEU A 104 -6.05 8.49 -6.60
C LEU A 104 -6.06 10.01 -6.80
N ALA A 105 -7.03 10.52 -7.55
CA ALA A 105 -7.30 11.94 -7.66
C ALA A 105 -8.27 12.42 -6.58
N THR A 106 -9.27 11.59 -6.24
CA THR A 106 -10.28 11.92 -5.23
C THR A 106 -10.61 10.71 -4.36
N ILE A 107 -10.88 11.00 -3.08
CA ILE A 107 -11.37 10.05 -2.09
C ILE A 107 -12.59 10.67 -1.43
N ASP A 108 -13.73 9.99 -1.54
CA ASP A 108 -14.96 10.35 -0.83
C ASP A 108 -15.07 9.51 0.45
N THR A 109 -14.56 10.07 1.55
CA THR A 109 -14.56 9.40 2.85
C THR A 109 -15.96 9.12 3.40
N SER A 110 -17.00 9.82 2.92
CA SER A 110 -18.38 9.55 3.31
C SER A 110 -18.88 8.18 2.84
N LYS A 111 -18.22 7.64 1.79
CA LYS A 111 -18.49 6.33 1.19
C LYS A 111 -17.54 5.23 1.66
N VAL A 112 -16.69 5.54 2.62
CA VAL A 112 -15.77 4.56 3.24
C VAL A 112 -16.30 4.25 4.64
N HIS A 113 -16.42 2.99 4.97
CA HIS A 113 -17.03 2.55 6.20
C HIS A 113 -16.19 1.47 6.88
N LEU A 114 -16.05 1.60 8.19
CA LEU A 114 -15.54 0.54 9.05
C LEU A 114 -16.63 0.18 10.05
N TYR A 115 -16.91 -1.11 10.17
CA TYR A 115 -17.84 -1.63 11.14
C TYR A 115 -17.14 -2.57 12.10
N THR A 116 -17.63 -2.60 13.34
CA THR A 116 -17.24 -3.58 14.36
C THR A 116 -18.49 -4.34 14.82
N LYS A 117 -18.33 -5.63 15.08
CA LYS A 117 -19.42 -6.49 15.51
C LYS A 117 -19.42 -6.59 17.05
N VAL A 118 -20.53 -6.24 17.68
CA VAL A 118 -20.74 -6.44 19.10
C VAL A 118 -21.93 -7.38 19.24
N ASP A 119 -21.71 -8.53 19.83
CA ASP A 119 -22.65 -9.66 19.87
C ASP A 119 -23.09 -10.06 18.46
N THR A 120 -24.31 -9.74 18.08
CA THR A 120 -24.88 -10.06 16.74
C THR A 120 -25.01 -8.86 15.82
N LEU A 121 -24.76 -7.65 16.32
CA LEU A 121 -25.02 -6.40 15.61
C LEU A 121 -23.72 -5.73 15.15
N TRP A 122 -23.81 -5.05 14.01
CA TRP A 122 -22.73 -4.27 13.45
C TRP A 122 -22.90 -2.79 13.76
N TYR A 123 -21.85 -2.15 14.29
CA TYR A 123 -21.80 -0.74 14.63
C TYR A 123 -20.71 -0.04 13.85
N ARG A 124 -20.90 1.22 13.51
CA ARG A 124 -19.83 2.02 12.90
C ARG A 124 -18.66 2.18 13.87
N ALA A 125 -17.48 1.83 13.40
CA ALA A 125 -16.22 2.05 14.10
C ALA A 125 -15.53 3.31 13.57
N ARG A 126 -14.72 3.94 14.43
CA ARG A 126 -13.88 5.06 14.04
C ARG A 126 -12.68 4.55 13.25
N TYR A 127 -12.30 5.31 12.25
CA TYR A 127 -11.09 5.05 11.48
C TYR A 127 -10.49 6.36 11.01
N GLU A 128 -9.21 6.32 10.65
CA GLU A 128 -8.52 7.38 9.94
C GLU A 128 -7.85 6.78 8.70
N LEU A 129 -7.97 7.47 7.56
CA LEU A 129 -7.31 7.07 6.32
C LEU A 129 -6.15 8.03 6.05
N LYS A 130 -4.94 7.49 5.98
CA LYS A 130 -3.71 8.26 5.74
C LYS A 130 -2.94 7.72 4.54
N PRO A 131 -2.27 8.58 3.76
CA PRO A 131 -1.33 8.11 2.76
C PRO A 131 -0.12 7.47 3.47
N VAL A 132 0.42 6.41 2.86
CA VAL A 132 1.62 5.74 3.38
C VAL A 132 2.80 6.70 3.33
N ALA A 133 3.56 6.77 4.43
CA ALA A 133 4.77 7.56 4.49
C ALA A 133 5.84 6.98 3.54
N ARG A 134 6.51 7.85 2.81
CA ARG A 134 7.63 7.49 1.91
C ARG A 134 8.91 8.14 2.43
N ARG A 135 10.05 7.54 2.12
CA ARG A 135 11.33 8.19 2.39
C ARG A 135 11.66 9.18 1.28
N ASN A 136 12.10 10.38 1.65
CA ASN A 136 12.64 11.36 0.71
C ASN A 136 14.09 10.99 0.31
N ALA A 137 14.70 11.77 -0.55
CA ALA A 137 16.08 11.58 -0.99
C ALA A 137 17.12 11.62 0.16
N GLN A 138 16.76 12.23 1.30
CA GLN A 138 17.58 12.33 2.51
C GLN A 138 17.30 11.18 3.49
N GLY A 139 16.46 10.20 3.11
CA GLY A 139 16.11 9.05 3.97
C GLY A 139 15.06 9.35 5.05
N GLN A 140 14.54 10.58 5.13
CA GLN A 140 13.54 10.96 6.12
C GLN A 140 12.16 10.47 5.72
N LEU A 141 11.39 9.98 6.68
CA LEU A 141 9.99 9.62 6.46
C LEU A 141 9.15 10.88 6.25
N VAL A 142 8.57 10.99 5.07
CA VAL A 142 7.64 12.06 4.71
C VAL A 142 6.28 11.45 4.44
N ARG A 143 5.29 11.91 5.21
CA ARG A 143 3.89 11.56 4.96
C ARG A 143 3.26 12.71 4.16
N PRO A 144 2.68 12.45 2.99
CA PRO A 144 2.00 13.50 2.23
C PRO A 144 0.84 14.10 3.04
N ASP A 145 0.68 15.43 2.98
CA ASP A 145 -0.45 16.11 3.63
C ASP A 145 -1.78 15.87 2.92
N SER A 146 -1.71 15.43 1.67
CA SER A 146 -2.88 15.20 0.83
C SER A 146 -3.09 13.72 0.56
N LEU A 147 -4.34 13.27 0.63
CA LEU A 147 -4.77 11.94 0.19
C LEU A 147 -4.73 11.76 -1.34
N LYS A 148 -4.44 12.83 -2.10
CA LYS A 148 -4.39 12.80 -3.56
C LYS A 148 -3.06 12.27 -4.08
N TYR A 149 -3.11 11.64 -5.24
CA TYR A 149 -1.96 11.17 -6.03
C TYR A 149 -1.11 10.06 -5.39
N GLY A 150 -1.63 9.43 -4.32
CA GLY A 150 -1.06 8.22 -3.76
C GLY A 150 -1.64 6.95 -4.38
N THR A 151 -0.89 5.86 -4.28
CA THR A 151 -1.35 4.48 -4.58
C THR A 151 -1.51 3.65 -3.32
N ASP A 152 -0.90 4.09 -2.22
CA ASP A 152 -0.81 3.31 -1.00
C ASP A 152 -1.32 4.14 0.17
N TYR A 153 -2.26 3.54 0.92
CA TYR A 153 -2.90 4.18 2.08
C TYR A 153 -2.94 3.23 3.26
N GLU A 154 -2.94 3.80 4.45
CA GLU A 154 -3.17 3.09 5.71
C GLU A 154 -4.56 3.44 6.23
N LEU A 155 -5.36 2.42 6.53
CA LEU A 155 -6.58 2.54 7.31
C LEU A 155 -6.23 2.23 8.78
N LEU A 156 -6.23 3.25 9.61
CA LEU A 156 -5.98 3.15 11.04
C LEU A 156 -7.31 2.98 11.76
N GLY A 157 -7.41 1.99 12.64
CA GLY A 157 -8.58 1.74 13.46
C GLY A 157 -8.18 1.39 14.89
N GLU A 158 -9.15 1.37 15.80
CA GLU A 158 -8.98 0.82 17.14
C GLU A 158 -9.22 -0.69 17.10
N TRP A 159 -8.15 -1.44 16.81
CA TRP A 159 -8.24 -2.90 16.64
C TRP A 159 -8.28 -3.61 17.99
N LYS A 160 -9.47 -3.95 18.48
CA LYS A 160 -9.64 -4.66 19.74
C LYS A 160 -9.40 -6.16 19.55
N PRO A 161 -8.53 -6.79 20.36
CA PRO A 161 -8.29 -8.23 20.28
C PRO A 161 -9.57 -9.06 20.37
N GLY A 162 -9.68 -10.08 19.52
CA GLY A 162 -10.84 -10.97 19.47
C GLY A 162 -12.07 -10.41 18.76
N GLN A 163 -12.06 -9.13 18.37
CA GLN A 163 -13.18 -8.43 17.77
C GLN A 163 -13.25 -8.66 16.25
N GLU A 164 -14.46 -8.77 15.71
CA GLU A 164 -14.71 -8.84 14.28
C GLU A 164 -14.96 -7.44 13.71
N TYR A 165 -14.40 -7.19 12.51
CA TYR A 165 -14.54 -5.96 11.75
C TYR A 165 -14.98 -6.23 10.32
N SER A 166 -15.62 -5.25 9.69
CA SER A 166 -15.93 -5.24 8.26
C SER A 166 -15.49 -3.89 7.67
N PHE A 167 -14.56 -3.94 6.73
CA PHE A 167 -14.19 -2.78 5.93
C PHE A 167 -15.01 -2.78 4.66
N GLU A 168 -15.73 -1.70 4.41
CA GLU A 168 -16.66 -1.58 3.29
C GLU A 168 -16.48 -0.24 2.59
N THR A 169 -16.62 -0.25 1.26
CA THR A 169 -16.70 0.98 0.48
C THR A 169 -17.85 0.91 -0.49
N ASP A 170 -18.55 2.03 -0.66
CA ASP A 170 -19.55 2.15 -1.71
C ASP A 170 -18.90 2.38 -3.07
N SER A 171 -19.65 2.22 -4.15
CA SER A 171 -19.22 2.61 -5.48
C SER A 171 -18.89 4.10 -5.52
N LEU A 172 -17.91 4.49 -6.35
CA LEU A 172 -17.45 5.89 -6.46
C LEU A 172 -16.78 6.44 -5.18
N ALA A 173 -16.35 5.60 -4.24
CA ALA A 173 -15.59 6.05 -3.09
C ALA A 173 -14.20 6.58 -3.49
N PHE A 174 -13.61 6.01 -4.54
CA PHE A 174 -12.31 6.37 -5.07
C PHE A 174 -12.40 6.66 -6.56
N ALA A 175 -11.71 7.70 -7.01
CA ALA A 175 -11.48 7.95 -8.43
C ALA A 175 -10.00 8.24 -8.66
N ASP A 176 -9.44 7.69 -9.73
CA ASP A 176 -8.04 7.85 -10.08
C ASP A 176 -7.79 9.11 -10.94
N ILE A 177 -6.50 9.35 -11.23
CA ILE A 177 -6.05 10.48 -12.06
C ILE A 177 -6.50 10.40 -13.52
N TYR A 178 -7.02 9.25 -13.97
CA TYR A 178 -7.51 9.01 -15.34
C TYR A 178 -9.04 9.05 -15.40
N GLY A 179 -9.73 9.25 -14.28
CA GLY A 179 -11.19 9.30 -14.19
C GLY A 179 -11.85 7.92 -14.03
N ALA A 180 -11.06 6.85 -13.86
CA ALA A 180 -11.61 5.55 -13.49
C ALA A 180 -12.12 5.58 -12.04
N ILE A 181 -13.19 4.84 -11.78
CA ILE A 181 -13.91 4.86 -10.49
C ILE A 181 -13.87 3.49 -9.83
N SER A 182 -13.98 3.46 -8.50
CA SER A 182 -14.03 2.22 -7.74
C SER A 182 -15.42 1.58 -7.75
N LYS A 183 -15.42 0.24 -7.67
CA LYS A 183 -16.60 -0.55 -7.36
C LYS A 183 -16.82 -0.63 -5.85
N LYS A 184 -18.01 -1.09 -5.46
CA LYS A 184 -18.28 -1.49 -4.09
C LYS A 184 -17.31 -2.58 -3.63
N PHE A 185 -16.81 -2.45 -2.41
CA PHE A 185 -15.91 -3.42 -1.79
C PHE A 185 -16.41 -3.76 -0.39
N LYS A 186 -16.23 -5.01 0.02
CA LYS A 186 -16.55 -5.46 1.38
C LYS A 186 -15.61 -6.60 1.75
N GLN A 187 -14.94 -6.48 2.89
CA GLN A 187 -14.10 -7.52 3.46
C GLN A 187 -14.21 -7.54 4.97
N GLY A 188 -14.67 -8.68 5.50
CA GLY A 188 -14.67 -8.95 6.94
C GLY A 188 -13.35 -9.54 7.41
N PHE A 189 -12.97 -9.27 8.64
CA PHE A 189 -11.80 -9.85 9.30
C PHE A 189 -11.98 -9.88 10.81
N LYS A 190 -11.17 -10.70 11.47
CA LYS A 190 -11.14 -10.81 12.92
C LYS A 190 -9.74 -10.48 13.43
N VAL A 191 -9.66 -9.66 14.46
CA VAL A 191 -8.41 -9.40 15.16
C VAL A 191 -8.13 -10.57 16.08
N LYS A 192 -6.91 -11.09 16.07
CA LYS A 192 -6.49 -12.18 16.93
C LYS A 192 -6.61 -11.81 18.41
N THR A 193 -6.85 -12.81 19.24
CA THR A 193 -6.93 -12.67 20.70
C THR A 193 -5.55 -12.53 21.30
N LEU A 194 -5.44 -12.00 22.52
CA LEU A 194 -4.14 -11.76 23.19
C LEU A 194 -3.41 -13.03 23.57
N ASP A 195 -4.14 -14.12 23.81
CA ASP A 195 -3.60 -15.45 24.16
C ASP A 195 -2.81 -16.09 23.00
N GLU A 196 -2.96 -15.59 21.78
CA GLU A 196 -2.19 -16.01 20.61
C GLU A 196 -0.81 -15.33 20.51
N TYR A 197 -0.49 -14.40 21.41
CA TYR A 197 0.72 -13.59 21.36
C TYR A 197 1.54 -13.66 22.64
N SER A 198 2.83 -13.41 22.48
CA SER A 198 3.79 -13.18 23.57
C SER A 198 4.33 -11.76 23.53
N THR A 199 4.81 -11.28 24.67
CA THR A 199 5.60 -10.06 24.75
C THR A 199 7.04 -10.45 25.07
N LEU A 200 8.00 -9.92 24.29
CA LEU A 200 9.43 -10.14 24.55
C LEU A 200 10.03 -8.89 25.17
N PHE A 201 10.65 -9.05 26.33
CA PHE A 201 11.44 -8.02 27.01
C PHE A 201 12.92 -8.34 26.81
N ILE A 202 13.66 -7.40 26.22
CA ILE A 202 15.09 -7.56 25.91
C ILE A 202 15.86 -6.51 26.68
N THR A 203 16.88 -6.94 27.42
CA THR A 203 17.81 -6.04 28.09
C THR A 203 19.20 -6.15 27.46
N LEU A 204 19.76 -5.01 27.11
CA LEU A 204 21.06 -4.87 26.46
C LEU A 204 22.07 -4.37 27.49
N ALA A 205 22.91 -5.25 28.00
CA ALA A 205 23.96 -4.86 28.94
C ALA A 205 25.08 -4.06 28.23
N GLY A 206 25.48 -2.94 28.82
CA GLY A 206 26.54 -2.08 28.28
C GLY A 206 26.12 -1.20 27.09
N MET A 207 24.81 -1.07 26.86
CA MET A 207 24.26 -0.21 25.81
C MET A 207 23.41 0.93 26.38
N GLU A 208 23.58 1.23 27.66
CA GLU A 208 22.90 2.35 28.32
C GLU A 208 23.30 3.68 27.65
N GLY A 209 22.32 4.52 27.35
CA GLY A 209 22.53 5.83 26.69
C GLY A 209 22.82 5.77 25.18
N LYS A 210 22.85 4.58 24.57
CA LYS A 210 22.97 4.42 23.13
C LYS A 210 21.59 4.25 22.48
N ASP A 211 21.38 4.88 21.34
CA ASP A 211 20.18 4.63 20.53
C ASP A 211 20.39 3.32 19.74
N CYS A 212 19.73 2.28 20.20
CA CYS A 212 19.84 0.96 19.60
C CYS A 212 18.52 0.58 18.94
N VAL A 213 18.63 0.06 17.71
CA VAL A 213 17.49 -0.51 16.99
C VAL A 213 17.64 -2.03 16.98
N LEU A 214 16.59 -2.70 17.44
CA LEU A 214 16.47 -4.16 17.45
C LEU A 214 15.47 -4.62 16.43
N SER A 215 15.83 -5.62 15.65
CA SER A 215 14.92 -6.27 14.71
C SER A 215 14.78 -7.75 15.03
N LEU A 216 13.54 -8.22 15.18
CA LEU A 216 13.23 -9.64 15.19
C LEU A 216 13.15 -10.14 13.75
N LEU A 217 13.89 -11.18 13.45
CA LEU A 217 13.97 -11.81 12.14
C LEU A 217 13.35 -13.20 12.20
N ASP A 218 12.66 -13.61 11.15
CA ASP A 218 12.22 -14.98 10.96
C ASP A 218 13.39 -15.89 10.48
N LYS A 219 13.09 -17.16 10.25
CA LYS A 219 14.05 -18.18 9.77
C LYS A 219 14.63 -17.88 8.39
N SER A 220 14.06 -16.91 7.66
CA SER A 220 14.48 -16.47 6.31
C SER A 220 15.19 -15.11 6.34
N ASP A 221 15.65 -14.65 7.51
CA ASP A 221 16.25 -13.33 7.73
C ASP A 221 15.34 -12.14 7.41
N LYS A 222 14.03 -12.36 7.28
CA LYS A 222 13.06 -11.30 7.06
C LYS A 222 12.71 -10.63 8.38
N VAL A 223 12.74 -9.30 8.40
CA VAL A 223 12.33 -8.51 9.56
C VAL A 223 10.82 -8.67 9.79
N VAL A 224 10.47 -9.18 10.97
CA VAL A 224 9.09 -9.35 11.43
C VAL A 224 8.64 -8.15 12.24
N LYS A 225 9.48 -7.70 13.18
CA LYS A 225 9.23 -6.53 14.03
C LYS A 225 10.52 -5.77 14.31
N THR A 226 10.38 -4.47 14.56
CA THR A 226 11.48 -3.60 14.96
C THR A 226 11.07 -2.81 16.19
N ALA A 227 11.97 -2.66 17.15
CA ALA A 227 11.82 -1.83 18.33
C ALA A 227 13.08 -1.00 18.57
N ARG A 228 12.92 0.21 19.14
CA ARG A 228 14.03 1.00 19.67
C ARG A 228 14.25 0.70 21.13
N ALA A 229 15.49 0.55 21.55
CA ALA A 229 15.80 0.40 22.96
C ALA A 229 15.82 1.77 23.64
N ALA A 230 15.12 1.89 24.75
CA ALA A 230 15.19 3.00 25.67
C ALA A 230 15.95 2.54 26.93
N ASP A 231 17.03 3.23 27.29
CA ASP A 231 17.89 2.88 28.43
C ASP A 231 18.35 1.41 28.45
N GLY A 232 18.74 0.89 27.30
CA GLY A 232 19.16 -0.49 27.14
C GLY A 232 18.04 -1.53 27.22
N ARG A 233 16.77 -1.13 27.14
CA ARG A 233 15.62 -2.04 27.17
C ARG A 233 14.76 -1.87 25.92
N ALA A 234 14.32 -2.99 25.35
CA ALA A 234 13.40 -3.03 24.22
C ALA A 234 12.27 -4.01 24.49
N GLU A 235 11.09 -3.68 24.00
CA GLU A 235 9.88 -4.47 24.15
C GLU A 235 9.27 -4.75 22.79
N PHE A 236 8.91 -6.00 22.55
CA PHE A 236 8.18 -6.42 21.36
C PHE A 236 6.83 -6.99 21.78
N PHE A 237 5.78 -6.26 21.48
CA PHE A 237 4.40 -6.68 21.75
C PHE A 237 3.85 -7.50 20.58
N TYR A 238 2.86 -8.33 20.87
CA TYR A 238 2.13 -9.14 19.87
C TYR A 238 3.04 -9.98 18.99
N VAL A 239 4.00 -10.67 19.61
CA VAL A 239 4.89 -11.60 18.92
C VAL A 239 4.22 -12.97 18.88
N VAL A 240 4.03 -13.52 17.69
CA VAL A 240 3.51 -14.89 17.54
C VAL A 240 4.57 -15.86 18.06
N PRO A 241 4.22 -16.88 18.88
CA PRO A 241 5.19 -17.87 19.34
C PRO A 241 5.84 -18.63 18.17
N ASP A 242 7.13 -18.41 17.97
CA ASP A 242 7.99 -19.09 16.98
C ASP A 242 9.46 -18.90 17.39
N THR A 243 10.38 -19.36 16.56
CA THR A 243 11.82 -19.12 16.70
C THR A 243 12.20 -17.87 15.92
N TYR A 244 12.83 -16.93 16.60
CA TYR A 244 13.28 -15.67 16.02
C TYR A 244 14.79 -15.49 16.22
N TYR A 245 15.40 -14.73 15.31
CA TYR A 245 16.74 -14.21 15.46
C TYR A 245 16.66 -12.73 15.79
N LEU A 246 17.57 -12.27 16.65
CA LEU A 246 17.65 -10.86 17.02
C LEU A 246 18.84 -10.21 16.32
N ARG A 247 18.57 -9.15 15.56
CA ARG A 247 19.58 -8.25 15.00
C ARG A 247 19.55 -6.94 15.76
N LEU A 248 20.72 -6.47 16.16
CA LEU A 248 20.89 -5.19 16.83
C LEU A 248 21.88 -4.34 16.05
N PHE A 249 21.60 -3.05 15.94
CA PHE A 249 22.56 -2.05 15.50
C PHE A 249 22.44 -0.76 16.33
N VAL A 250 23.52 -0.01 16.44
CA VAL A 250 23.57 1.30 17.11
C VAL A 250 23.28 2.35 16.02
N ASP A 251 22.26 3.17 16.25
CA ASP A 251 21.78 4.19 15.31
C ASP A 251 22.36 5.56 15.68
N ASP A 252 23.70 5.73 15.49
CA ASP A 252 24.42 6.95 15.89
C ASP A 252 23.92 8.21 15.14
N ASN A 253 23.34 8.06 13.97
CA ASN A 253 22.85 9.16 13.15
C ASN A 253 21.33 9.36 13.19
N HIS A 254 20.62 8.58 14.02
CA HIS A 254 19.17 8.63 14.23
C HIS A 254 18.34 8.51 12.93
N ASN A 255 18.85 7.78 11.93
CA ASN A 255 18.16 7.57 10.67
C ASN A 255 17.29 6.30 10.64
N GLY A 256 17.41 5.44 11.64
CA GLY A 256 16.65 4.20 11.80
C GLY A 256 17.09 3.06 10.88
N VAL A 257 18.30 3.17 10.29
CA VAL A 257 18.88 2.17 9.37
C VAL A 257 20.33 1.95 9.73
#